data_4ba76dad49dca8c366a047f3a7549921
#
_entry.id   4ba76dad49dca8c366a047f3a7549921
#
_cell.length_a   1.000
_cell.length_b   1.000
_cell.length_c   1.000
_cell.angle_alpha   90.00
_cell.angle_beta   90.00
_cell.angle_gamma   90.00
#
_symmetry.space_group_name_H-M   'P 1'
#
loop_
_entity.id
_entity.type
_entity.pdbx_description
1 polymer ?
#
loop_
_entity_poly.entity_id
_entity_poly.type
_entity_poly.pdbx_seq_one_letter_code
_entity_poly.pdbx_strand_id
1 'polypeptide(L)'
;MDEPKLPKRRSMVGWYDPRVLAHSAYQVAIANIFGRHSDTRLIEALASQPQNEFDYSAAQGDFWFDYAADIGDGWNSTFAIADAMAKPELEGTRAGQVLIFGGDEVYPYPTRAEYDVRTETPYKLAFAGRRRPDVFAIPGNHDWYDSLVAFSRTFCRPERGFAGCPTRQTRSYFALKLPANWWLLAIDLQLGADLDEPQVQYFQKVAARMDDAARLIFCVPEPRWILEDAYPQHSSYEELSSTRFLEEQVFKRKARVFLTGDLHFYKRHENAEGIQKITSGGGGAFLHPTHAPSTKQLRNGFVEKAVYPDVDTSLRLTWRNFLFPFLNPKSGWLYAFLYSMSAWLASASLEASDIIDLPTALAAAMNAAIRDPLNGMWLVSFVGAFIFFTDTHLRSWRIAGGACHALLHLAAAFLVGWGALLLTVHGFDLAYGRMAQLLISGLVTFILGGPVGAFILGVYLFVSIRVFGRHGNEAFSSLRIQDFKQWLRLRIDAAGNLTIYAIAIDRVPRRWRAARRDGEDTVEADDARASAPRLIDKVELRP
;
A
#
# COMPACT_ATOMS: atom_id res chain seq x y z
N MET A 1 -24.40 33.90 -3.04
CA MET A 1 -23.79 32.60 -2.65
C MET A 1 -22.59 32.40 -3.54
N ASP A 2 -21.41 32.22 -2.95
CA ASP A 2 -20.20 31.96 -3.73
C ASP A 2 -20.33 30.67 -4.54
N GLU A 3 -19.75 30.66 -5.74
CA GLU A 3 -19.71 29.43 -6.57
C GLU A 3 -18.89 28.35 -5.85
N PRO A 4 -19.35 27.07 -5.88
CA PRO A 4 -18.63 25.98 -5.27
C PRO A 4 -17.26 25.81 -5.95
N LYS A 5 -16.20 25.69 -5.15
CA LYS A 5 -14.82 25.58 -5.64
C LYS A 5 -14.34 24.11 -5.59
N LEU A 6 -13.58 23.71 -6.61
CA LEU A 6 -12.92 22.40 -6.59
C LEU A 6 -11.89 22.36 -5.46
N PRO A 7 -11.87 21.29 -4.65
CA PRO A 7 -10.90 21.13 -3.59
C PRO A 7 -9.49 20.91 -4.15
N LYS A 8 -8.47 21.13 -3.32
CA LYS A 8 -7.10 20.73 -3.64
C LYS A 8 -7.01 19.20 -3.69
N ARG A 9 -6.68 18.65 -4.85
CA ARG A 9 -6.58 17.21 -5.07
C ARG A 9 -5.12 16.75 -5.12
N ARG A 10 -4.79 15.73 -4.36
CA ARG A 10 -3.48 15.07 -4.41
C ARG A 10 -3.56 13.88 -5.38
N SER A 11 -2.58 13.79 -6.27
CA SER A 11 -2.37 12.56 -7.06
C SER A 11 -1.88 11.43 -6.16
N MET A 12 -1.96 10.20 -6.67
CA MET A 12 -1.30 9.06 -6.02
C MET A 12 0.17 9.31 -5.77
N VAL A 13 0.67 8.73 -4.69
CA VAL A 13 2.07 8.85 -4.28
C VAL A 13 3.00 8.38 -5.40
N GLY A 14 3.99 9.18 -5.68
CA GLY A 14 5.06 8.83 -6.61
C GLY A 14 6.15 8.07 -5.90
N TRP A 15 5.97 6.79 -5.65
CA TRP A 15 6.86 5.95 -4.84
C TRP A 15 8.31 5.93 -5.33
N TYR A 16 8.53 6.19 -6.64
CA TYR A 16 9.84 6.29 -7.26
C TYR A 16 10.36 7.74 -7.39
N ASP A 17 9.72 8.71 -6.75
CA ASP A 17 10.32 10.04 -6.54
C ASP A 17 11.43 9.91 -5.48
N PRO A 18 12.70 10.26 -5.78
CA PRO A 18 13.80 10.11 -4.83
C PRO A 18 13.56 10.84 -3.49
N ARG A 19 12.80 11.93 -3.49
CA ARG A 19 12.44 12.66 -2.26
C ARG A 19 11.48 11.87 -1.39
N VAL A 20 10.49 11.22 -2.01
CA VAL A 20 9.52 10.36 -1.31
C VAL A 20 10.25 9.15 -0.74
N LEU A 21 11.08 8.47 -1.55
CA LEU A 21 11.88 7.32 -1.10
C LEU A 21 12.78 7.65 0.08
N ALA A 22 13.54 8.76 0.00
CA ALA A 22 14.43 9.17 1.08
C ALA A 22 13.67 9.50 2.38
N HIS A 23 12.55 10.21 2.25
CA HIS A 23 11.74 10.58 3.42
C HIS A 23 11.03 9.37 4.03
N SER A 24 10.44 8.50 3.21
CA SER A 24 9.81 7.26 3.69
C SER A 24 10.83 6.33 4.36
N ALA A 25 12.01 6.14 3.76
CA ALA A 25 13.09 5.36 4.38
C ALA A 25 13.51 5.93 5.75
N TYR A 26 13.62 7.24 5.86
CA TYR A 26 13.90 7.91 7.13
C TYR A 26 12.80 7.66 8.18
N GLN A 27 11.52 7.82 7.80
CA GLN A 27 10.38 7.58 8.70
C GLN A 27 10.31 6.11 9.16
N VAL A 28 10.46 5.17 8.24
CA VAL A 28 10.49 3.73 8.55
C VAL A 28 11.65 3.40 9.48
N ALA A 29 12.85 3.97 9.25
CA ALA A 29 14.00 3.76 10.13
C ALA A 29 13.74 4.30 11.54
N ILE A 30 13.18 5.50 11.66
CA ILE A 30 12.81 6.09 12.95
C ILE A 30 11.71 5.27 13.64
N ALA A 31 10.65 4.90 12.93
CA ALA A 31 9.58 4.09 13.48
C ALA A 31 10.08 2.73 14.00
N ASN A 32 11.00 2.08 13.30
CA ASN A 32 11.60 0.82 13.74
C ASN A 32 12.56 0.97 14.94
N ILE A 33 13.30 2.08 15.02
CA ILE A 33 14.29 2.30 16.09
C ILE A 33 13.62 2.85 17.35
N PHE A 34 12.74 3.83 17.20
CA PHE A 34 12.16 4.59 18.32
C PHE A 34 10.71 4.23 18.60
N GLY A 35 9.92 3.84 17.61
CA GLY A 35 8.50 3.52 17.75
C GLY A 35 8.24 2.33 18.68
N ARG A 36 9.18 1.38 18.72
CA ARG A 36 9.12 0.25 19.66
C ARG A 36 9.33 0.63 21.12
N HIS A 37 9.87 1.83 21.41
CA HIS A 37 10.20 2.29 22.75
C HIS A 37 9.26 3.37 23.30
N SER A 38 8.48 4.01 22.44
CA SER A 38 7.46 5.00 22.83
C SER A 38 6.07 4.41 22.63
N ASP A 39 5.62 3.60 23.57
CA ASP A 39 4.29 3.00 23.51
C ASP A 39 3.21 4.03 23.88
N THR A 40 2.71 4.76 22.88
CA THR A 40 1.59 5.70 23.07
C THR A 40 0.32 5.00 23.52
N ARG A 41 0.16 3.71 23.21
CA ARG A 41 -0.97 2.88 23.65
C ARG A 41 -1.00 2.67 25.15
N LEU A 42 0.16 2.64 25.79
CA LEU A 42 0.24 2.59 27.25
C LEU A 42 -0.41 3.83 27.88
N ILE A 43 -0.18 4.99 27.31
CA ILE A 43 -0.78 6.26 27.74
C ILE A 43 -2.29 6.25 27.47
N GLU A 44 -2.73 5.74 26.32
CA GLU A 44 -4.15 5.58 25.98
C GLU A 44 -4.86 4.58 26.87
N ALA A 45 -4.22 3.46 27.21
CA ALA A 45 -4.77 2.45 28.11
C ALA A 45 -4.86 2.94 29.57
N LEU A 46 -3.93 3.79 30.00
CA LEU A 46 -3.95 4.44 31.30
C LEU A 46 -4.97 5.57 31.40
N ALA A 47 -5.33 6.19 30.28
CA ALA A 47 -6.38 7.22 30.21
C ALA A 47 -7.79 6.57 30.29
N SER A 48 -8.06 5.84 31.36
CA SER A 48 -9.22 4.99 31.59
C SER A 48 -10.55 5.58 31.11
N GLN A 49 -10.98 5.18 29.91
CA GLN A 49 -12.37 5.34 29.51
C GLN A 49 -13.14 4.07 29.89
N PRO A 50 -14.31 4.18 30.54
CA PRO A 50 -15.05 3.01 31.06
C PRO A 50 -15.68 2.14 29.96
N GLN A 51 -15.62 2.54 28.69
CA GLN A 51 -16.30 1.89 27.59
C GLN A 51 -15.47 0.75 27.02
N ASN A 52 -15.93 -0.49 27.18
CA ASN A 52 -15.25 -1.67 26.65
C ASN A 52 -15.76 -2.06 25.27
N GLU A 53 -17.04 -1.82 24.95
CA GLU A 53 -17.64 -2.05 23.64
C GLU A 53 -18.61 -0.95 23.26
N PHE A 54 -18.89 -0.86 21.95
CA PHE A 54 -19.94 0.00 21.39
C PHE A 54 -21.12 -0.90 21.01
N ASP A 55 -22.29 -0.66 21.60
CA ASP A 55 -23.45 -1.55 21.51
C ASP A 55 -24.45 -1.07 20.44
N TYR A 56 -24.59 -1.84 19.38
CA TYR A 56 -25.59 -1.69 18.30
C TYR A 56 -26.59 -2.85 18.30
N SER A 57 -26.60 -3.73 19.32
CA SER A 57 -27.43 -4.94 19.36
C SER A 57 -28.93 -4.64 19.38
N ALA A 58 -29.33 -3.45 19.84
CA ALA A 58 -30.72 -3.01 19.88
C ALA A 58 -31.24 -2.43 18.53
N ALA A 59 -30.41 -2.40 17.49
CA ALA A 59 -30.85 -1.90 16.19
C ALA A 59 -31.99 -2.77 15.64
N GLN A 60 -33.06 -2.10 15.19
CA GLN A 60 -34.23 -2.78 14.65
C GLN A 60 -34.13 -2.97 13.13
N GLY A 61 -34.60 -4.11 12.64
CA GLY A 61 -34.55 -4.47 11.23
C GLY A 61 -33.15 -4.86 10.77
N ASP A 62 -32.87 -4.64 9.50
CA ASP A 62 -31.56 -4.93 8.92
C ASP A 62 -30.52 -3.93 9.40
N PHE A 63 -29.40 -4.43 9.94
CA PHE A 63 -28.25 -3.62 10.33
C PHE A 63 -27.20 -3.64 9.22
N TRP A 64 -26.85 -2.47 8.71
CA TRP A 64 -25.88 -2.31 7.63
C TRP A 64 -24.63 -1.60 8.13
N PHE A 65 -23.46 -2.08 7.72
CA PHE A 65 -22.20 -1.41 7.97
C PHE A 65 -21.24 -1.59 6.78
N ASP A 66 -20.37 -0.61 6.59
CA ASP A 66 -19.39 -0.58 5.51
C ASP A 66 -17.97 -0.81 6.06
N TYR A 67 -17.12 -1.45 5.28
CA TYR A 67 -15.71 -1.65 5.57
C TYR A 67 -14.87 -1.23 4.37
N ALA A 68 -13.83 -0.41 4.59
CA ALA A 68 -12.84 -0.03 3.61
C ALA A 68 -11.46 0.05 4.26
N ALA A 69 -10.40 -0.31 3.53
CA ALA A 69 -9.01 -0.19 3.99
C ALA A 69 -8.16 0.39 2.85
N ASP A 70 -6.97 0.88 3.18
CA ASP A 70 -5.99 1.41 2.23
C ASP A 70 -6.56 2.59 1.41
N ILE A 71 -7.01 3.64 2.11
CA ILE A 71 -7.79 4.70 1.49
C ILE A 71 -6.93 5.89 1.05
N GLY A 72 -6.27 6.62 1.79
CA GLY A 72 -5.68 7.95 1.60
C GLY A 72 -4.43 8.06 0.70
N ASP A 73 -4.36 7.37 -0.44
CA ASP A 73 -3.28 7.54 -1.42
C ASP A 73 -3.68 8.53 -2.53
N GLY A 74 -4.58 8.14 -3.42
CA GLY A 74 -5.05 8.99 -4.51
C GLY A 74 -6.39 9.65 -4.22
N TRP A 75 -6.49 10.97 -4.35
CA TRP A 75 -7.74 11.68 -4.09
C TRP A 75 -8.91 11.14 -4.93
N ASN A 76 -8.68 10.89 -6.24
CA ASN A 76 -9.75 10.43 -7.13
C ASN A 76 -10.30 9.07 -6.71
N SER A 77 -9.43 8.12 -6.37
CA SER A 77 -9.83 6.77 -5.96
C SER A 77 -10.50 6.77 -4.59
N THR A 78 -9.94 7.51 -3.62
CA THR A 78 -10.51 7.65 -2.29
C THR A 78 -11.90 8.29 -2.34
N PHE A 79 -12.03 9.41 -3.08
CA PHE A 79 -13.34 10.08 -3.21
C PHE A 79 -14.36 9.22 -3.95
N ALA A 80 -13.96 8.51 -5.02
CA ALA A 80 -14.90 7.66 -5.78
C ALA A 80 -15.51 6.55 -4.91
N ILE A 81 -14.68 5.92 -4.05
CA ILE A 81 -15.15 4.92 -3.08
C ILE A 81 -16.02 5.57 -2.02
N ALA A 82 -15.58 6.68 -1.41
CA ALA A 82 -16.35 7.40 -0.40
C ALA A 82 -17.74 7.84 -0.93
N ASP A 83 -17.80 8.42 -2.15
CA ASP A 83 -19.07 8.84 -2.76
C ASP A 83 -19.99 7.66 -3.07
N ALA A 84 -19.45 6.53 -3.53
CA ALA A 84 -20.22 5.32 -3.79
C ALA A 84 -20.77 4.71 -2.48
N MET A 85 -19.95 4.63 -1.42
CA MET A 85 -20.41 4.17 -0.10
C MET A 85 -21.49 5.05 0.50
N ALA A 86 -21.36 6.37 0.34
CA ALA A 86 -22.32 7.34 0.87
C ALA A 86 -23.67 7.38 0.15
N LYS A 87 -23.84 6.68 -0.98
CA LYS A 87 -25.13 6.57 -1.67
C LYS A 87 -26.13 5.78 -0.83
N PRO A 88 -27.34 6.30 -0.57
CA PRO A 88 -28.35 5.64 0.26
C PRO A 88 -28.67 4.21 -0.18
N GLU A 89 -28.74 4.01 -1.50
CA GLU A 89 -28.97 2.70 -2.12
C GLU A 89 -28.01 2.48 -3.29
N LEU A 90 -27.47 1.26 -3.39
CA LEU A 90 -26.55 0.87 -4.44
C LEU A 90 -26.59 -0.66 -4.62
N GLU A 91 -26.81 -1.15 -5.85
CA GLU A 91 -26.78 -2.59 -6.16
C GLU A 91 -27.66 -3.44 -5.22
N GLY A 92 -28.83 -2.93 -4.83
CA GLY A 92 -29.75 -3.61 -3.90
C GLY A 92 -29.28 -3.63 -2.45
N THR A 93 -28.27 -2.83 -2.11
CA THR A 93 -27.75 -2.66 -0.74
C THR A 93 -28.02 -1.24 -0.22
N ARG A 94 -27.99 -1.06 1.10
CA ARG A 94 -28.18 0.24 1.76
C ARG A 94 -26.90 0.73 2.43
N ALA A 95 -26.70 2.05 2.45
CA ALA A 95 -25.57 2.67 3.13
C ALA A 95 -25.47 2.26 4.61
N GLY A 96 -24.28 1.96 5.05
CA GLY A 96 -24.00 1.54 6.42
C GLY A 96 -24.36 2.59 7.46
N GLN A 97 -24.79 2.14 8.63
CA GLN A 97 -24.95 2.97 9.84
C GLN A 97 -23.60 3.19 10.54
N VAL A 98 -22.69 2.27 10.30
CA VAL A 98 -21.31 2.29 10.77
C VAL A 98 -20.37 2.14 9.56
N LEU A 99 -19.28 2.89 9.57
CA LEU A 99 -18.16 2.78 8.63
C LEU A 99 -16.91 2.40 9.41
N ILE A 100 -16.24 1.34 8.96
CA ILE A 100 -15.03 0.81 9.57
C ILE A 100 -13.87 0.98 8.58
N PHE A 101 -12.81 1.64 9.03
CA PHE A 101 -11.55 1.68 8.31
C PHE A 101 -10.62 0.60 8.85
N GLY A 102 -10.04 -0.18 7.96
CA GLY A 102 -9.28 -1.38 8.25
C GLY A 102 -7.77 -1.25 8.17
N GLY A 103 -7.24 -0.04 8.27
CA GLY A 103 -5.83 0.27 8.23
C GLY A 103 -5.40 1.04 6.98
N ASP A 104 -4.27 1.72 7.10
CA ASP A 104 -3.66 2.56 6.06
C ASP A 104 -4.60 3.64 5.53
N GLU A 105 -4.98 4.53 6.45
CA GLU A 105 -5.89 5.63 6.13
C GLU A 105 -5.19 6.78 5.41
N VAL A 106 -3.84 6.81 5.37
CA VAL A 106 -3.08 7.87 4.71
C VAL A 106 -1.74 7.40 4.17
N TYR A 107 -1.34 7.91 3.02
CA TYR A 107 -0.07 7.64 2.34
C TYR A 107 0.64 8.94 1.97
N PRO A 108 2.01 8.97 1.84
CA PRO A 108 2.95 7.89 2.15
C PRO A 108 3.32 7.81 3.64
N TYR A 109 2.99 8.83 4.43
CA TYR A 109 3.28 8.94 5.86
C TYR A 109 2.24 9.83 6.57
N PRO A 110 1.99 9.61 7.87
CA PRO A 110 0.87 10.18 8.59
C PRO A 110 1.19 11.59 9.09
N THR A 111 0.94 12.62 8.26
CA THR A 111 0.92 14.00 8.74
C THR A 111 -0.51 14.53 8.80
N ARG A 112 -0.75 15.51 9.67
CA ARG A 112 -2.05 16.18 9.74
C ARG A 112 -2.51 16.70 8.38
N ALA A 113 -1.60 17.26 7.61
CA ALA A 113 -1.91 17.84 6.29
C ALA A 113 -2.25 16.76 5.24
N GLU A 114 -1.59 15.61 5.29
CA GLU A 114 -1.90 14.50 4.37
C GLU A 114 -3.24 13.85 4.75
N TYR A 115 -3.53 13.63 6.03
CA TYR A 115 -4.86 13.17 6.48
C TYR A 115 -5.97 14.11 6.03
N ASP A 116 -5.81 15.43 6.22
CA ASP A 116 -6.82 16.40 5.80
C ASP A 116 -7.11 16.34 4.30
N VAL A 117 -6.06 16.37 3.47
CA VAL A 117 -6.22 16.49 2.01
C VAL A 117 -6.54 15.15 1.34
N ARG A 118 -5.97 14.03 1.85
CA ARG A 118 -6.10 12.72 1.19
C ARG A 118 -7.25 11.89 1.72
N THR A 119 -7.66 12.12 2.98
CA THR A 119 -8.63 11.28 3.67
C THR A 119 -9.85 12.06 4.15
N GLU A 120 -9.70 13.06 5.03
CA GLU A 120 -10.84 13.79 5.59
C GLU A 120 -11.63 14.57 4.52
N THR A 121 -10.95 15.33 3.67
CA THR A 121 -11.61 16.15 2.64
C THR A 121 -12.40 15.30 1.64
N PRO A 122 -11.88 14.20 1.05
CA PRO A 122 -12.68 13.31 0.21
C PRO A 122 -13.95 12.79 0.89
N TYR A 123 -13.84 12.28 2.12
CA TYR A 123 -14.99 11.76 2.85
C TYR A 123 -15.99 12.85 3.24
N LYS A 124 -15.52 14.03 3.65
CA LYS A 124 -16.38 15.18 3.94
C LYS A 124 -17.24 15.57 2.75
N LEU A 125 -16.65 15.63 1.57
CA LEU A 125 -17.37 15.95 0.33
C LEU A 125 -18.32 14.83 -0.10
N ALA A 126 -17.95 13.58 0.14
CA ALA A 126 -18.78 12.42 -0.19
C ALA A 126 -20.06 12.37 0.67
N PHE A 127 -19.94 12.67 1.97
CA PHE A 127 -21.07 12.70 2.91
C PHE A 127 -21.84 14.01 2.93
N ALA A 128 -21.44 15.03 2.15
CA ALA A 128 -22.18 16.29 2.03
C ALA A 128 -23.64 16.03 1.58
N GLY A 129 -24.63 16.55 2.34
CA GLY A 129 -26.05 16.34 2.10
C GLY A 129 -26.51 14.88 2.16
N ARG A 130 -25.81 14.02 2.87
CA ARG A 130 -26.13 12.59 3.04
C ARG A 130 -26.06 12.17 4.51
N ARG A 131 -26.59 10.98 4.81
CA ARG A 131 -26.48 10.38 6.13
C ARG A 131 -25.02 10.16 6.48
N ARG A 132 -24.64 10.53 7.70
CA ARG A 132 -23.29 10.36 8.26
C ARG A 132 -23.27 9.15 9.18
N PRO A 133 -22.47 8.12 8.88
CA PRO A 133 -22.32 6.93 9.73
C PRO A 133 -21.50 7.24 10.98
N ASP A 134 -21.58 6.40 12.02
CA ASP A 134 -20.55 6.33 13.05
C ASP A 134 -19.28 5.76 12.44
N VAL A 135 -18.13 6.43 12.64
CA VAL A 135 -16.85 6.04 12.02
C VAL A 135 -15.94 5.42 13.09
N PHE A 136 -15.35 4.28 12.72
CA PHE A 136 -14.33 3.59 13.48
C PHE A 136 -13.14 3.26 12.58
N ALA A 137 -11.92 3.20 13.16
CA ALA A 137 -10.70 2.90 12.42
C ALA A 137 -9.71 2.09 13.27
N ILE A 138 -8.97 1.18 12.63
CA ILE A 138 -7.73 0.61 13.16
C ILE A 138 -6.56 1.11 12.30
N PRO A 139 -5.37 1.33 12.85
CA PRO A 139 -4.23 1.80 12.06
C PRO A 139 -3.59 0.68 11.26
N GLY A 140 -3.10 1.01 10.06
CA GLY A 140 -2.15 0.21 9.32
C GLY A 140 -0.70 0.64 9.57
N ASN A 141 0.25 0.06 8.86
CA ASN A 141 1.67 0.37 9.05
C ASN A 141 2.01 1.82 8.67
N HIS A 142 1.35 2.40 7.67
CA HIS A 142 1.54 3.79 7.29
C HIS A 142 1.09 4.78 8.37
N ASP A 143 0.05 4.46 9.13
CA ASP A 143 -0.43 5.27 10.24
C ASP A 143 0.51 5.23 11.45
N TRP A 144 1.30 4.16 11.56
CA TRP A 144 2.26 3.96 12.65
C TRP A 144 3.58 4.72 12.50
N TYR A 145 3.91 5.27 11.35
CA TYR A 145 5.21 5.92 11.12
C TYR A 145 5.45 7.16 12.00
N ASP A 146 4.41 7.78 12.56
CA ASP A 146 4.52 8.85 13.56
C ASP A 146 4.09 8.41 14.96
N SER A 147 4.09 7.11 15.26
CA SER A 147 3.62 6.54 16.52
C SER A 147 2.15 6.87 16.81
N LEU A 148 1.30 6.83 15.80
CA LEU A 148 -0.16 7.09 15.85
C LEU A 148 -0.58 8.50 16.28
N VAL A 149 0.33 9.49 16.26
CA VAL A 149 -0.02 10.86 16.70
C VAL A 149 -1.09 11.46 15.80
N ALA A 150 -0.95 11.35 14.49
CA ALA A 150 -1.94 11.90 13.55
C ALA A 150 -3.21 11.04 13.52
N PHE A 151 -3.08 9.71 13.56
CA PHE A 151 -4.20 8.77 13.65
C PHE A 151 -5.09 9.07 14.87
N SER A 152 -4.51 9.12 16.07
CA SER A 152 -5.25 9.39 17.31
C SER A 152 -5.97 10.74 17.28
N ARG A 153 -5.37 11.77 16.67
CA ARG A 153 -6.02 13.07 16.49
C ARG A 153 -7.22 13.01 15.54
N THR A 154 -7.18 12.12 14.56
CA THR A 154 -8.19 12.02 13.52
C THR A 154 -9.36 11.14 13.96
N PHE A 155 -9.08 9.98 14.56
CA PHE A 155 -10.10 8.96 14.83
C PHE A 155 -10.41 8.75 16.33
N CYS A 156 -9.48 9.06 17.25
CA CYS A 156 -9.66 8.75 18.66
C CYS A 156 -10.11 9.97 19.50
N ARG A 157 -10.78 10.94 18.88
CA ARG A 157 -11.33 12.13 19.54
C ARG A 157 -12.81 12.31 19.22
N PRO A 158 -13.69 11.75 20.06
CA PRO A 158 -15.15 11.83 19.87
C PRO A 158 -15.69 13.24 19.70
N GLU A 159 -15.10 14.22 20.41
CA GLU A 159 -15.50 15.61 20.35
C GLU A 159 -15.24 16.29 18.98
N ARG A 160 -14.29 15.75 18.22
CA ARG A 160 -13.94 16.29 16.89
C ARG A 160 -14.77 15.63 15.77
N GLY A 161 -14.96 14.32 15.86
CA GLY A 161 -15.46 13.50 14.76
C GLY A 161 -14.48 13.41 13.59
N PHE A 162 -14.84 12.64 12.56
CA PHE A 162 -14.09 12.46 11.31
C PHE A 162 -14.92 12.93 10.12
N ALA A 163 -14.43 13.88 9.33
CA ALA A 163 -15.11 14.37 8.11
C ALA A 163 -16.57 14.82 8.34
N GLY A 164 -16.91 15.26 9.56
CA GLY A 164 -18.25 15.59 10.00
C GLY A 164 -19.12 14.39 10.42
N CYS A 165 -18.57 13.18 10.39
CA CYS A 165 -19.18 11.97 10.94
C CYS A 165 -18.80 11.80 12.41
N PRO A 166 -19.68 11.24 13.27
CA PRO A 166 -19.31 10.92 14.65
C PRO A 166 -18.21 9.86 14.70
N THR A 167 -17.23 10.03 15.58
CA THR A 167 -16.33 8.98 16.03
C THR A 167 -16.61 8.73 17.50
N ARG A 168 -16.51 7.49 17.95
CA ARG A 168 -16.78 7.13 19.35
C ARG A 168 -15.58 6.53 20.04
N GLN A 169 -14.63 5.98 19.28
CA GLN A 169 -13.44 5.36 19.82
C GLN A 169 -12.47 6.39 20.42
N THR A 170 -11.78 5.97 21.47
CA THR A 170 -10.71 6.72 22.12
C THR A 170 -9.36 5.99 22.05
N ARG A 171 -9.33 4.83 21.37
CA ARG A 171 -8.18 3.94 21.22
C ARG A 171 -8.09 3.45 19.79
N SER A 172 -6.94 2.94 19.40
CA SER A 172 -6.67 2.36 18.07
C SER A 172 -7.30 0.96 17.87
N TYR A 173 -7.92 0.38 18.89
CA TYR A 173 -8.61 -0.91 18.86
C TYR A 173 -9.97 -0.80 19.56
N PHE A 174 -10.94 -1.62 19.15
CA PHE A 174 -12.30 -1.52 19.66
C PHE A 174 -13.10 -2.83 19.47
N ALA A 175 -14.26 -2.91 20.13
CA ALA A 175 -15.23 -3.97 19.92
C ALA A 175 -16.61 -3.35 19.64
N LEU A 176 -17.31 -3.90 18.64
CA LEU A 176 -18.69 -3.57 18.34
C LEU A 176 -19.57 -4.78 18.66
N LYS A 177 -20.55 -4.61 19.56
CA LYS A 177 -21.62 -5.56 19.76
C LYS A 177 -22.72 -5.28 18.74
N LEU A 178 -22.92 -6.20 17.81
CA LEU A 178 -23.84 -6.08 16.69
C LEU A 178 -25.13 -6.88 16.94
N PRO A 179 -26.20 -6.69 16.16
CA PRO A 179 -27.41 -7.49 16.29
C PRO A 179 -27.16 -8.99 16.18
N ALA A 180 -28.07 -9.79 16.72
CA ALA A 180 -28.07 -11.25 16.66
C ALA A 180 -26.76 -11.90 17.14
N ASN A 181 -26.19 -11.39 18.22
CA ASN A 181 -24.96 -11.88 18.85
C ASN A 181 -23.71 -11.89 17.94
N TRP A 182 -23.69 -11.09 16.89
CA TRP A 182 -22.46 -10.80 16.16
C TRP A 182 -21.60 -9.80 16.94
N TRP A 183 -20.29 -10.02 16.92
CA TRP A 183 -19.29 -9.14 17.52
C TRP A 183 -18.18 -8.88 16.52
N LEU A 184 -17.89 -7.60 16.28
CA LEU A 184 -16.72 -7.20 15.49
C LEU A 184 -15.62 -6.73 16.44
N LEU A 185 -14.47 -7.36 16.33
CA LEU A 185 -13.29 -7.12 17.16
C LEU A 185 -12.19 -6.55 16.26
N ALA A 186 -11.90 -5.28 16.42
CA ALA A 186 -10.94 -4.54 15.64
C ALA A 186 -9.64 -4.41 16.42
N ILE A 187 -8.56 -4.94 15.85
CA ILE A 187 -7.31 -5.23 16.52
C ILE A 187 -6.21 -4.35 15.91
N ASP A 188 -5.45 -3.67 16.74
CA ASP A 188 -4.27 -2.93 16.33
C ASP A 188 -3.03 -3.84 16.43
N LEU A 189 -2.50 -4.22 15.28
CA LEU A 189 -1.28 -5.00 15.16
C LEU A 189 -0.18 -4.12 14.55
N GLN A 190 0.72 -3.66 15.37
CA GLN A 190 1.81 -2.79 14.96
C GLN A 190 2.88 -3.56 14.18
N LEU A 191 3.30 -3.07 13.02
CA LEU A 191 4.59 -3.37 12.31
C LEU A 191 5.24 -4.74 12.65
N GLY A 192 4.45 -5.82 12.65
CA GLY A 192 4.93 -7.16 13.01
C GLY A 192 5.12 -7.41 14.51
N ALA A 193 4.62 -6.54 15.38
CA ALA A 193 4.56 -6.80 16.83
C ALA A 193 3.37 -7.69 17.18
N ASP A 194 3.45 -8.33 18.33
CA ASP A 194 2.35 -9.09 18.92
C ASP A 194 1.38 -8.13 19.64
N LEU A 195 0.25 -8.69 20.13
CA LEU A 195 -0.70 -7.97 20.96
C LEU A 195 -0.02 -7.48 22.24
N ASP A 196 -0.25 -6.21 22.58
CA ASP A 196 0.18 -5.69 23.85
C ASP A 196 -0.79 -6.04 24.98
N GLU A 197 -0.29 -6.01 26.20
CA GLU A 197 -1.07 -6.36 27.39
C GLU A 197 -2.34 -5.50 27.55
N PRO A 198 -2.37 -4.18 27.28
CA PRO A 198 -3.59 -3.38 27.32
C PRO A 198 -4.68 -3.88 26.37
N GLN A 199 -4.34 -4.30 25.16
CA GLN A 199 -5.31 -4.89 24.22
C GLN A 199 -5.83 -6.24 24.72
N VAL A 200 -4.94 -7.10 25.23
CA VAL A 200 -5.33 -8.40 25.79
C VAL A 200 -6.34 -8.21 26.92
N GLN A 201 -6.04 -7.32 27.88
CA GLN A 201 -6.95 -7.01 28.99
C GLN A 201 -8.27 -6.41 28.52
N TYR A 202 -8.24 -5.56 27.51
CA TYR A 202 -9.46 -5.01 26.91
C TYR A 202 -10.33 -6.12 26.34
N PHE A 203 -9.77 -6.99 25.50
CA PHE A 203 -10.52 -8.08 24.87
C PHE A 203 -10.96 -9.15 25.88
N GLN A 204 -10.23 -9.39 26.97
CA GLN A 204 -10.69 -10.25 28.07
C GLN A 204 -11.95 -9.68 28.72
N LYS A 205 -12.00 -8.37 28.99
CA LYS A 205 -13.20 -7.70 29.53
C LYS A 205 -14.37 -7.75 28.54
N VAL A 206 -14.12 -7.65 27.24
CA VAL A 206 -15.15 -7.81 26.21
C VAL A 206 -15.63 -9.26 26.17
N ALA A 207 -14.73 -10.24 26.18
CA ALA A 207 -15.07 -11.67 26.18
C ALA A 207 -15.96 -12.07 27.34
N ALA A 208 -15.73 -11.50 28.53
CA ALA A 208 -16.54 -11.75 29.75
C ALA A 208 -18.01 -11.29 29.61
N ARG A 209 -18.35 -10.48 28.61
CA ARG A 209 -19.71 -10.00 28.31
C ARG A 209 -20.40 -10.76 27.19
N MET A 210 -19.69 -11.69 26.55
CA MET A 210 -20.22 -12.51 25.47
C MET A 210 -20.95 -13.71 26.01
N ASP A 211 -22.10 -14.04 25.44
CA ASP A 211 -22.78 -15.30 25.67
C ASP A 211 -22.20 -16.43 24.77
N ASP A 212 -22.67 -17.66 24.99
CA ASP A 212 -22.19 -18.82 24.24
C ASP A 212 -22.57 -18.80 22.77
N ALA A 213 -23.59 -18.03 22.39
CA ALA A 213 -24.02 -17.86 20.99
C ALA A 213 -23.28 -16.75 20.23
N ALA A 214 -22.33 -16.06 20.87
CA ALA A 214 -21.59 -14.98 20.22
C ALA A 214 -20.78 -15.46 19.03
N ARG A 215 -20.83 -14.69 17.93
CA ARG A 215 -20.14 -14.94 16.65
C ARG A 215 -19.17 -13.83 16.37
N LEU A 216 -17.93 -14.20 16.04
CA LEU A 216 -16.84 -13.25 15.93
C LEU A 216 -16.54 -12.88 14.49
N ILE A 217 -16.35 -11.59 14.26
CA ILE A 217 -15.72 -10.99 13.06
C ILE A 217 -14.44 -10.33 13.56
N PHE A 218 -13.29 -10.76 13.08
CA PHE A 218 -12.02 -10.07 13.34
C PHE A 218 -11.74 -9.08 12.22
N CYS A 219 -11.39 -7.86 12.60
CA CYS A 219 -10.86 -6.82 11.75
C CYS A 219 -9.40 -6.59 12.13
N VAL A 220 -8.47 -6.92 11.24
CA VAL A 220 -7.02 -6.82 11.46
C VAL A 220 -6.37 -6.08 10.29
N PRO A 221 -5.28 -5.32 10.50
CA PRO A 221 -4.75 -4.47 9.42
C PRO A 221 -4.14 -5.26 8.27
N GLU A 222 -3.50 -6.41 8.51
CA GLU A 222 -2.76 -7.17 7.49
C GLU A 222 -3.24 -8.62 7.37
N PRO A 223 -3.25 -9.20 6.14
CA PRO A 223 -3.63 -10.61 5.91
C PRO A 223 -2.45 -11.56 6.15
N ARG A 224 -2.04 -11.76 7.42
CA ARG A 224 -0.90 -12.60 7.78
C ARG A 224 -0.95 -14.00 7.16
N TRP A 225 -2.13 -14.60 7.01
CA TRP A 225 -2.28 -15.91 6.36
C TRP A 225 -1.82 -15.97 4.91
N ILE A 226 -1.85 -14.84 4.18
CA ILE A 226 -1.29 -14.74 2.82
C ILE A 226 0.23 -14.70 2.89
N LEU A 227 0.77 -13.94 3.84
CA LEU A 227 2.22 -13.78 4.01
C LEU A 227 2.86 -15.07 4.54
N GLU A 228 2.23 -15.75 5.49
CA GLU A 228 2.65 -17.07 6.01
C GLU A 228 2.74 -18.14 4.92
N ASP A 229 1.80 -18.12 3.98
CA ASP A 229 1.77 -19.07 2.87
C ASP A 229 2.77 -18.72 1.77
N ALA A 230 2.86 -17.43 1.43
CA ALA A 230 3.77 -16.93 0.41
C ALA A 230 5.25 -17.01 0.83
N TYR A 231 5.55 -16.87 2.12
CA TYR A 231 6.91 -16.80 2.67
C TYR A 231 7.13 -17.74 3.86
N PRO A 232 6.98 -19.07 3.69
CA PRO A 232 6.98 -20.04 4.78
C PRO A 232 8.30 -20.14 5.56
N GLN A 233 9.37 -19.53 5.07
CA GLN A 233 10.69 -19.53 5.70
C GLN A 233 10.95 -18.31 6.60
N HIS A 234 9.98 -17.41 6.72
CA HIS A 234 10.10 -16.24 7.57
C HIS A 234 9.58 -16.57 8.97
N SER A 235 10.50 -16.74 9.94
CA SER A 235 10.17 -17.13 11.31
C SER A 235 9.20 -16.18 12.04
N SER A 236 9.14 -14.91 11.65
CA SER A 236 8.20 -13.93 12.20
C SER A 236 6.72 -14.24 11.86
N TYR A 237 6.47 -15.10 10.87
CA TYR A 237 5.11 -15.52 10.51
C TYR A 237 4.74 -16.90 11.08
N GLU A 238 5.69 -17.65 11.66
CA GLU A 238 5.43 -18.98 12.24
C GLU A 238 4.96 -18.94 13.70
N GLU A 239 5.18 -17.84 14.41
CA GLU A 239 4.69 -17.68 15.78
C GLU A 239 3.16 -17.62 15.81
N LEU A 240 2.57 -18.19 16.85
CA LEU A 240 1.12 -18.17 17.11
C LEU A 240 0.55 -16.80 16.76
N SER A 241 -0.22 -16.73 15.66
CA SER A 241 -0.75 -15.45 15.23
C SER A 241 -1.56 -14.84 16.37
N SER A 242 -1.44 -13.54 16.57
CA SER A 242 -2.19 -12.81 17.62
C SER A 242 -3.70 -13.10 17.57
N THR A 243 -4.23 -13.31 16.35
CA THR A 243 -5.64 -13.72 16.15
C THR A 243 -5.92 -15.11 16.69
N ARG A 244 -5.03 -16.07 16.52
CA ARG A 244 -5.16 -17.42 17.06
C ARG A 244 -5.08 -17.41 18.60
N PHE A 245 -4.19 -16.61 19.16
CA PHE A 245 -4.14 -16.39 20.62
C PHE A 245 -5.47 -15.86 21.14
N LEU A 246 -6.05 -14.86 20.49
CA LEU A 246 -7.36 -14.33 20.86
C LEU A 246 -8.46 -15.39 20.76
N GLU A 247 -8.50 -16.18 19.69
CA GLU A 247 -9.49 -17.26 19.52
C GLU A 247 -9.39 -18.31 20.62
N GLU A 248 -8.18 -18.81 20.90
CA GLU A 248 -7.95 -19.94 21.79
C GLU A 248 -7.91 -19.57 23.27
N GLN A 249 -7.27 -18.43 23.61
CA GLN A 249 -6.98 -18.09 25.00
C GLN A 249 -7.94 -17.02 25.57
N VAL A 250 -8.41 -16.09 24.74
CA VAL A 250 -9.24 -14.98 25.20
C VAL A 250 -10.73 -15.30 24.99
N PHE A 251 -11.13 -15.51 23.74
CA PHE A 251 -12.56 -15.72 23.42
C PHE A 251 -12.99 -17.17 23.50
N LYS A 252 -12.06 -18.13 23.47
CA LYS A 252 -12.29 -19.59 23.51
C LYS A 252 -13.28 -20.05 22.46
N ARG A 253 -13.25 -19.39 21.27
CA ARG A 253 -14.10 -19.69 20.11
C ARG A 253 -13.46 -19.18 18.83
N LYS A 254 -13.78 -19.84 17.71
CA LYS A 254 -13.27 -19.46 16.39
C LYS A 254 -14.03 -18.26 15.81
N ALA A 255 -13.31 -17.37 15.14
CA ALA A 255 -13.94 -16.34 14.32
C ALA A 255 -14.58 -16.95 13.07
N ARG A 256 -15.72 -16.39 12.67
CA ARG A 256 -16.43 -16.77 11.44
C ARG A 256 -15.93 -16.00 10.23
N VAL A 257 -15.45 -14.78 10.47
CA VAL A 257 -14.98 -13.87 9.42
C VAL A 257 -13.73 -13.15 9.88
N PHE A 258 -12.74 -13.02 8.96
CA PHE A 258 -11.59 -12.16 9.10
C PHE A 258 -11.63 -11.11 7.97
N LEU A 259 -11.56 -9.82 8.33
CA LEU A 259 -11.51 -8.69 7.42
C LEU A 259 -10.13 -8.03 7.53
N THR A 260 -9.47 -7.79 6.38
CA THR A 260 -8.15 -7.17 6.35
C THR A 260 -7.98 -6.21 5.17
N GLY A 261 -7.04 -5.27 5.30
CA GLY A 261 -6.48 -4.44 4.25
C GLY A 261 -5.09 -4.88 3.79
N ASP A 262 -4.15 -3.91 3.69
CA ASP A 262 -2.72 -3.98 3.36
C ASP A 262 -2.41 -4.43 1.93
N LEU A 263 -3.09 -5.42 1.41
CA LEU A 263 -2.99 -5.83 0.02
C LEU A 263 -4.12 -5.20 -0.80
N HIS A 264 -3.77 -4.27 -1.68
CA HIS A 264 -4.68 -3.37 -2.40
C HIS A 264 -5.48 -4.04 -3.51
N PHE A 265 -6.07 -5.21 -3.19
CA PHE A 265 -6.97 -5.97 -4.05
C PHE A 265 -8.10 -6.59 -3.21
N TYR A 266 -9.07 -7.24 -3.86
CA TYR A 266 -10.04 -8.10 -3.20
C TYR A 266 -9.68 -9.56 -3.37
N LYS A 267 -9.69 -10.32 -2.27
CA LYS A 267 -9.56 -11.77 -2.28
C LYS A 267 -10.34 -12.39 -1.13
N ARG A 268 -11.10 -13.45 -1.43
CA ARG A 268 -11.83 -14.20 -0.42
C ARG A 268 -11.45 -15.67 -0.45
N HIS A 269 -11.08 -16.18 0.71
CA HIS A 269 -10.81 -17.59 0.95
C HIS A 269 -11.82 -18.16 1.94
N GLU A 270 -12.16 -19.42 1.77
CA GLU A 270 -13.11 -20.15 2.59
C GLU A 270 -12.58 -21.55 2.88
N ASN A 271 -12.77 -22.04 4.11
CA ASN A 271 -12.46 -23.41 4.49
C ASN A 271 -13.73 -24.29 4.54
N ALA A 272 -13.57 -25.59 4.84
CA ALA A 272 -14.68 -26.54 4.90
C ALA A 272 -15.69 -26.22 6.04
N GLU A 273 -15.29 -25.46 7.05
CA GLU A 273 -16.16 -25.01 8.16
C GLU A 273 -16.97 -23.74 7.78
N GLY A 274 -16.78 -23.19 6.57
CA GLY A 274 -17.43 -21.96 6.13
C GLY A 274 -16.83 -20.67 6.72
N ILE A 275 -15.65 -20.75 7.33
CA ILE A 275 -14.92 -19.56 7.83
C ILE A 275 -14.40 -18.77 6.64
N GLN A 276 -14.60 -17.46 6.69
CA GLN A 276 -14.22 -16.53 5.61
C GLN A 276 -12.97 -15.73 6.01
N LYS A 277 -11.97 -15.73 5.13
CA LYS A 277 -10.79 -14.83 5.19
C LYS A 277 -10.87 -13.87 4.00
N ILE A 278 -11.10 -12.59 4.27
CA ILE A 278 -11.36 -11.58 3.24
C ILE A 278 -10.29 -10.48 3.33
N THR A 279 -9.53 -10.34 2.25
CA THR A 279 -8.62 -9.21 2.04
C THR A 279 -9.32 -8.20 1.13
N SER A 280 -9.45 -6.96 1.58
CA SER A 280 -10.21 -5.90 0.90
C SER A 280 -9.52 -4.54 1.09
N GLY A 281 -8.33 -4.38 0.48
CA GLY A 281 -7.49 -3.18 0.56
C GLY A 281 -7.63 -2.22 -0.62
N GLY A 282 -8.75 -2.24 -1.32
CA GLY A 282 -8.96 -1.42 -2.53
C GLY A 282 -9.64 -0.08 -2.29
N GLY A 283 -9.62 0.49 -1.09
CA GLY A 283 -10.35 1.71 -0.73
C GLY A 283 -9.86 3.00 -1.39
N GLY A 284 -8.61 3.05 -1.85
CA GLY A 284 -8.05 4.29 -2.43
C GLY A 284 -6.64 4.17 -2.94
N ALA A 285 -5.81 3.29 -2.36
CA ALA A 285 -4.40 3.10 -2.70
C ALA A 285 -4.18 2.48 -4.10
N PHE A 286 -2.95 2.51 -4.61
CA PHE A 286 -2.62 1.90 -5.89
C PHE A 286 -2.91 0.39 -5.87
N LEU A 287 -3.22 -0.18 -7.03
CA LEU A 287 -3.54 -1.60 -7.13
C LEU A 287 -2.32 -2.47 -6.85
N HIS A 288 -2.47 -3.55 -6.06
CA HIS A 288 -1.51 -4.65 -5.95
C HIS A 288 -1.82 -5.77 -6.96
N PRO A 289 -0.83 -6.61 -7.34
CA PRO A 289 -1.05 -7.71 -8.26
C PRO A 289 -1.85 -8.83 -7.59
N THR A 290 -2.89 -9.31 -8.25
CA THR A 290 -3.67 -10.45 -7.75
C THR A 290 -3.06 -11.81 -8.11
N HIS A 291 -2.11 -11.85 -9.07
CA HIS A 291 -1.48 -13.07 -9.57
C HIS A 291 -0.19 -13.46 -8.83
N ALA A 292 0.38 -12.55 -8.03
CA ALA A 292 1.64 -12.77 -7.31
C ALA A 292 1.58 -12.14 -5.90
N PRO A 293 1.88 -12.91 -4.83
CA PRO A 293 2.06 -14.36 -4.86
C PRO A 293 0.76 -15.12 -5.15
N SER A 294 0.88 -16.35 -5.69
CA SER A 294 -0.29 -17.21 -5.91
C SER A 294 -0.77 -17.77 -4.57
N THR A 295 -2.02 -17.54 -4.23
CA THR A 295 -2.64 -17.94 -2.97
C THR A 295 -3.97 -18.68 -3.19
N LYS A 296 -4.04 -19.50 -4.25
CA LYS A 296 -5.25 -20.27 -4.58
C LYS A 296 -5.67 -21.26 -3.49
N GLN A 297 -4.69 -21.82 -2.79
CA GLN A 297 -4.89 -22.64 -1.60
C GLN A 297 -3.97 -22.14 -0.51
N LEU A 298 -4.50 -21.90 0.68
CA LEU A 298 -3.75 -21.55 1.86
C LEU A 298 -3.63 -22.76 2.79
N ARG A 299 -2.68 -22.70 3.72
CA ARG A 299 -2.59 -23.64 4.83
C ARG A 299 -3.94 -23.75 5.55
N ASN A 300 -4.16 -24.85 6.23
CA ASN A 300 -5.40 -25.13 6.98
C ASN A 300 -6.67 -25.23 6.11
N GLY A 301 -6.53 -25.59 4.83
CA GLY A 301 -7.64 -25.94 3.96
C GLY A 301 -8.48 -24.78 3.44
N PHE A 302 -7.96 -23.55 3.52
CA PHE A 302 -8.64 -22.41 2.89
C PHE A 302 -8.38 -22.38 1.38
N VAL A 303 -9.44 -22.18 0.61
CA VAL A 303 -9.43 -22.13 -0.86
C VAL A 303 -9.96 -20.78 -1.33
N GLU A 304 -9.29 -20.18 -2.32
CA GLU A 304 -9.73 -18.94 -2.97
C GLU A 304 -11.09 -19.15 -3.65
N LYS A 305 -12.07 -18.33 -3.30
CA LYS A 305 -13.43 -18.35 -3.85
C LYS A 305 -13.69 -17.18 -4.79
N ALA A 306 -13.06 -16.05 -4.55
CA ALA A 306 -13.19 -14.86 -5.37
C ALA A 306 -11.92 -14.01 -5.35
N VAL A 307 -11.63 -13.35 -6.47
CA VAL A 307 -10.50 -12.44 -6.64
C VAL A 307 -10.87 -11.29 -7.57
N TYR A 308 -10.43 -10.07 -7.23
CA TYR A 308 -10.66 -8.89 -8.07
C TYR A 308 -9.50 -7.89 -7.94
N PRO A 309 -9.00 -7.32 -9.08
CA PRO A 309 -9.36 -7.74 -10.44
C PRO A 309 -8.92 -9.18 -10.73
N ASP A 310 -9.46 -9.76 -11.79
CA ASP A 310 -9.10 -11.12 -12.20
C ASP A 310 -7.60 -11.23 -12.52
N VAL A 311 -7.08 -12.45 -12.41
CA VAL A 311 -5.66 -12.76 -12.59
C VAL A 311 -5.14 -12.34 -13.97
N ASP A 312 -5.94 -12.53 -15.03
CA ASP A 312 -5.55 -12.18 -16.41
C ASP A 312 -5.44 -10.66 -16.60
N THR A 313 -6.35 -9.91 -16.00
CA THR A 313 -6.27 -8.44 -15.96
C THR A 313 -5.02 -7.99 -15.25
N SER A 314 -4.72 -8.56 -14.06
CA SER A 314 -3.52 -8.26 -13.30
C SER A 314 -2.24 -8.58 -14.10
N LEU A 315 -2.20 -9.73 -14.78
CA LEU A 315 -1.08 -10.10 -15.66
C LEU A 315 -0.91 -9.14 -16.84
N ARG A 316 -2.01 -8.69 -17.48
CA ARG A 316 -1.94 -7.71 -18.58
C ARG A 316 -1.37 -6.36 -18.11
N LEU A 317 -1.70 -5.94 -16.91
CA LEU A 317 -1.21 -4.67 -16.37
C LEU A 317 0.31 -4.64 -16.19
N THR A 318 0.98 -5.78 -16.00
CA THR A 318 2.45 -5.84 -15.85
C THR A 318 3.21 -5.28 -17.07
N TRP A 319 2.65 -5.38 -18.28
CA TRP A 319 3.25 -4.80 -19.49
C TRP A 319 3.47 -3.29 -19.38
N ARG A 320 2.72 -2.59 -18.55
CA ARG A 320 2.87 -1.16 -18.34
C ARG A 320 4.20 -0.80 -17.65
N ASN A 321 4.94 -1.76 -17.08
CA ASN A 321 6.27 -1.53 -16.52
C ASN A 321 7.28 -1.08 -17.59
N PHE A 322 7.09 -1.42 -18.87
CA PHE A 322 7.89 -0.85 -19.96
C PHE A 322 7.71 0.67 -20.11
N LEU A 323 6.63 1.23 -19.58
CA LEU A 323 6.39 2.68 -19.55
C LEU A 323 6.97 3.35 -18.31
N PHE A 324 7.77 2.62 -17.51
CA PHE A 324 8.32 3.12 -16.24
C PHE A 324 9.00 4.50 -16.37
N PRO A 325 9.85 4.80 -17.39
CA PRO A 325 10.48 6.11 -17.50
C PRO A 325 9.48 7.27 -17.62
N PHE A 326 8.36 7.03 -18.29
CA PHE A 326 7.30 8.03 -18.49
C PHE A 326 6.38 8.17 -17.29
N LEU A 327 6.11 7.06 -16.59
CA LEU A 327 5.28 7.05 -15.39
C LEU A 327 6.03 7.60 -14.16
N ASN A 328 7.36 7.42 -14.12
CA ASN A 328 8.20 7.83 -12.99
C ASN A 328 9.40 8.69 -13.44
N PRO A 329 9.18 9.84 -14.14
CA PRO A 329 10.29 10.61 -14.75
C PRO A 329 11.30 11.12 -13.71
N LYS A 330 10.87 11.37 -12.48
CA LYS A 330 11.77 11.85 -11.43
C LYS A 330 12.79 10.81 -10.96
N SER A 331 12.51 9.52 -11.12
CA SER A 331 13.48 8.47 -10.82
C SER A 331 14.70 8.54 -11.74
N GLY A 332 14.52 9.07 -12.94
CA GLY A 332 15.60 9.27 -13.93
C GLY A 332 16.76 10.10 -13.38
N TRP A 333 16.51 11.05 -12.46
CA TRP A 333 17.59 11.84 -11.83
C TRP A 333 18.58 10.97 -11.04
N LEU A 334 18.07 9.94 -10.34
CA LEU A 334 18.94 9.01 -9.60
C LEU A 334 19.83 8.22 -10.57
N TYR A 335 19.25 7.68 -11.63
CA TYR A 335 20.01 6.90 -12.63
C TYR A 335 20.96 7.79 -13.44
N ALA A 336 20.55 9.00 -13.79
CA ALA A 336 21.43 9.98 -14.43
C ALA A 336 22.68 10.24 -13.58
N PHE A 337 22.51 10.45 -12.27
CA PHE A 337 23.61 10.62 -11.33
C PHE A 337 24.50 9.37 -11.24
N LEU A 338 23.89 8.19 -11.04
CA LEU A 338 24.62 6.93 -10.90
C LEU A 338 25.45 6.61 -12.15
N TYR A 339 24.88 6.84 -13.35
CA TYR A 339 25.55 6.60 -14.62
C TYR A 339 26.68 7.60 -14.87
N SER A 340 26.44 8.88 -14.59
CA SER A 340 27.48 9.91 -14.72
C SER A 340 28.66 9.65 -13.79
N MET A 341 28.41 9.25 -12.54
CA MET A 341 29.46 8.91 -11.59
C MET A 341 30.24 7.66 -12.04
N SER A 342 29.53 6.61 -12.50
CA SER A 342 30.18 5.39 -13.00
C SER A 342 31.02 5.67 -14.24
N ALA A 343 30.49 6.45 -15.18
CA ALA A 343 31.22 6.83 -16.38
C ALA A 343 32.42 7.72 -16.08
N TRP A 344 32.28 8.67 -15.15
CA TRP A 344 33.38 9.53 -14.74
C TRP A 344 34.51 8.74 -14.11
N LEU A 345 34.22 7.86 -13.16
CA LEU A 345 35.21 7.02 -12.51
C LEU A 345 35.91 6.07 -13.50
N ALA A 346 35.15 5.46 -14.44
CA ALA A 346 35.73 4.63 -15.47
C ALA A 346 36.63 5.45 -16.41
N SER A 347 36.19 6.65 -16.85
CA SER A 347 36.94 7.49 -17.78
C SER A 347 38.25 8.04 -17.19
N ALA A 348 38.32 8.23 -15.88
CA ALA A 348 39.53 8.70 -15.21
C ALA A 348 40.72 7.72 -15.35
N SER A 349 40.44 6.46 -15.66
CA SER A 349 41.43 5.39 -15.82
C SER A 349 41.62 4.93 -17.27
N LEU A 350 40.96 5.58 -18.26
CA LEU A 350 41.08 5.29 -19.66
C LEU A 350 42.07 6.26 -20.32
N GLU A 351 42.79 5.78 -21.31
CA GLU A 351 43.57 6.64 -22.24
C GLU A 351 42.80 6.87 -23.52
N ALA A 352 43.21 7.89 -24.30
CA ALA A 352 42.57 8.20 -25.59
C ALA A 352 42.60 7.02 -26.59
N SER A 353 43.63 6.18 -26.50
CA SER A 353 43.78 4.96 -27.30
C SER A 353 42.79 3.87 -26.93
N ASP A 354 42.34 3.82 -25.65
CA ASP A 354 41.45 2.79 -25.15
C ASP A 354 40.00 2.98 -25.60
N ILE A 355 39.65 4.19 -26.06
CA ILE A 355 38.28 4.53 -26.40
C ILE A 355 37.86 3.97 -27.77
N ILE A 356 38.82 3.65 -28.65
CA ILE A 356 38.61 3.34 -30.07
C ILE A 356 37.70 2.10 -30.23
N ASP A 357 37.91 1.07 -29.46
CA ASP A 357 37.10 -0.16 -29.51
C ASP A 357 36.55 -0.59 -28.16
N LEU A 358 35.40 -1.22 -28.20
CA LEU A 358 34.68 -1.64 -27.00
C LEU A 358 35.41 -2.68 -26.13
N PRO A 359 36.06 -3.74 -26.70
CA PRO A 359 36.82 -4.70 -25.89
C PRO A 359 37.95 -4.07 -25.11
N THR A 360 38.74 -3.20 -25.72
CA THR A 360 39.85 -2.49 -25.07
C THR A 360 39.36 -1.55 -23.98
N ALA A 361 38.34 -0.75 -24.25
CA ALA A 361 37.73 0.12 -23.26
C ALA A 361 37.16 -0.67 -22.05
N LEU A 362 36.51 -1.81 -22.30
CA LEU A 362 35.97 -2.66 -21.25
C LEU A 362 37.08 -3.29 -20.42
N ALA A 363 38.14 -3.79 -21.06
CA ALA A 363 39.29 -4.38 -20.37
C ALA A 363 40.03 -3.33 -19.48
N ALA A 364 40.19 -2.11 -19.99
CA ALA A 364 40.77 -1.02 -19.22
C ALA A 364 39.90 -0.62 -18.03
N ALA A 365 38.58 -0.49 -18.20
CA ALA A 365 37.66 -0.20 -17.11
C ALA A 365 37.61 -1.31 -16.04
N MET A 366 37.64 -2.58 -16.43
CA MET A 366 37.70 -3.71 -15.51
C MET A 366 39.03 -3.74 -14.73
N ASN A 367 40.15 -3.44 -15.41
CA ASN A 367 41.45 -3.34 -14.78
C ASN A 367 41.52 -2.21 -13.76
N ALA A 368 40.90 -1.05 -14.11
CA ALA A 368 40.73 0.07 -13.20
C ALA A 368 39.90 -0.29 -11.96
N ALA A 369 38.83 -1.03 -12.12
CA ALA A 369 37.99 -1.47 -11.01
C ALA A 369 38.73 -2.34 -9.99
N ILE A 370 39.78 -3.07 -10.45
CA ILE A 370 40.61 -3.95 -9.58
C ILE A 370 41.76 -3.19 -8.97
N ARG A 371 42.40 -2.28 -9.72
CA ARG A 371 43.64 -1.62 -9.32
C ARG A 371 43.46 -0.28 -8.62
N ASP A 372 42.39 0.44 -8.94
CA ASP A 372 42.06 1.71 -8.31
C ASP A 372 41.05 1.52 -7.17
N PRO A 373 41.45 1.81 -5.91
CA PRO A 373 40.59 1.63 -4.74
C PRO A 373 39.26 2.39 -4.84
N LEU A 374 39.24 3.58 -5.46
CA LEU A 374 38.02 4.39 -5.57
C LEU A 374 36.99 3.74 -6.52
N ASN A 375 37.48 3.22 -7.66
CA ASN A 375 36.64 2.46 -8.60
C ASN A 375 36.12 1.16 -7.96
N GLY A 376 36.97 0.43 -7.25
CA GLY A 376 36.61 -0.79 -6.53
C GLY A 376 35.57 -0.53 -5.44
N MET A 377 35.76 0.51 -4.62
CA MET A 377 34.80 0.92 -3.60
C MET A 377 33.44 1.32 -4.21
N TRP A 378 33.46 2.07 -5.32
CA TRP A 378 32.22 2.42 -6.03
C TRP A 378 31.48 1.19 -6.51
N LEU A 379 32.16 0.26 -7.17
CA LEU A 379 31.58 -0.99 -7.68
C LEU A 379 30.95 -1.81 -6.56
N VAL A 380 31.65 -2.02 -5.45
CA VAL A 380 31.14 -2.74 -4.28
C VAL A 380 29.92 -2.03 -3.68
N SER A 381 30.01 -0.71 -3.52
CA SER A 381 28.89 0.09 -2.98
C SER A 381 27.67 0.05 -3.91
N PHE A 382 27.88 0.14 -5.22
CA PHE A 382 26.83 0.08 -6.22
C PHE A 382 26.12 -1.27 -6.16
N VAL A 383 26.86 -2.38 -6.28
CA VAL A 383 26.28 -3.74 -6.20
C VAL A 383 25.63 -3.98 -4.84
N GLY A 384 26.27 -3.57 -3.75
CA GLY A 384 25.75 -3.68 -2.39
C GLY A 384 24.43 -2.93 -2.21
N ALA A 385 24.30 -1.72 -2.76
CA ALA A 385 23.07 -0.95 -2.71
C ALA A 385 21.92 -1.67 -3.45
N PHE A 386 22.16 -2.18 -4.64
CA PHE A 386 21.14 -2.93 -5.38
C PHE A 386 20.72 -4.21 -4.68
N ILE A 387 21.66 -4.95 -4.07
CA ILE A 387 21.36 -6.13 -3.26
C ILE A 387 20.54 -5.72 -2.02
N PHE A 388 20.92 -4.64 -1.35
CA PHE A 388 20.22 -4.15 -0.16
C PHE A 388 18.78 -3.76 -0.44
N PHE A 389 18.53 -3.06 -1.55
CA PHE A 389 17.19 -2.58 -1.95
C PHE A 389 16.35 -3.60 -2.73
N THR A 390 16.88 -4.79 -3.01
CA THR A 390 16.09 -5.86 -3.63
C THR A 390 15.17 -6.51 -2.59
N ASP A 391 14.03 -7.08 -3.06
CA ASP A 391 13.05 -7.80 -2.25
C ASP A 391 13.72 -8.71 -1.19
N THR A 392 13.25 -8.59 0.04
CA THR A 392 13.93 -9.08 1.23
C THR A 392 13.50 -10.47 1.69
N HIS A 393 12.42 -11.02 1.16
CA HIS A 393 11.80 -12.24 1.68
C HIS A 393 12.64 -13.51 1.50
N LEU A 394 13.52 -13.57 0.46
CA LEU A 394 14.43 -14.68 0.24
C LEU A 394 15.85 -14.17 0.04
N ARG A 395 16.79 -14.57 0.92
CA ARG A 395 18.20 -14.13 0.86
C ARG A 395 18.88 -14.47 -0.48
N SER A 396 18.64 -15.68 -1.01
CA SER A 396 19.21 -16.11 -2.29
C SER A 396 18.72 -15.24 -3.45
N TRP A 397 17.44 -14.93 -3.46
CA TRP A 397 16.85 -14.04 -4.48
C TRP A 397 17.35 -12.60 -4.32
N ARG A 398 17.44 -12.11 -3.11
CA ARG A 398 17.99 -10.78 -2.81
C ARG A 398 19.39 -10.61 -3.38
N ILE A 399 20.27 -11.59 -3.16
CA ILE A 399 21.63 -11.54 -3.66
C ILE A 399 21.68 -11.69 -5.18
N ALA A 400 21.08 -12.75 -5.73
CA ALA A 400 21.15 -13.04 -7.16
C ALA A 400 20.42 -11.98 -8.00
N GLY A 401 19.19 -11.61 -7.61
CA GLY A 401 18.40 -10.61 -8.30
C GLY A 401 19.03 -9.21 -8.22
N GLY A 402 19.49 -8.81 -7.03
CA GLY A 402 20.15 -7.53 -6.82
C GLY A 402 21.47 -7.42 -7.58
N ALA A 403 22.29 -8.48 -7.55
CA ALA A 403 23.54 -8.52 -8.31
C ALA A 403 23.31 -8.48 -9.83
N CYS A 404 22.36 -9.25 -10.33
CA CYS A 404 21.99 -9.23 -11.76
C CYS A 404 21.48 -7.85 -12.19
N HIS A 405 20.62 -7.23 -11.40
CA HIS A 405 20.12 -5.88 -11.65
C HIS A 405 21.24 -4.83 -11.65
N ALA A 406 22.14 -4.90 -10.65
CA ALA A 406 23.31 -4.03 -10.58
C ALA A 406 24.22 -4.17 -11.81
N LEU A 407 24.51 -5.42 -12.22
CA LEU A 407 25.37 -5.69 -13.38
C LEU A 407 24.75 -5.16 -14.67
N LEU A 408 23.44 -5.27 -14.86
CA LEU A 408 22.75 -4.68 -16.01
C LEU A 408 22.91 -3.16 -16.03
N HIS A 409 22.76 -2.50 -14.87
CA HIS A 409 22.96 -1.05 -14.77
C HIS A 409 24.41 -0.64 -14.99
N LEU A 410 25.38 -1.37 -14.45
CA LEU A 410 26.81 -1.10 -14.66
C LEU A 410 27.21 -1.27 -16.14
N ALA A 411 26.72 -2.32 -16.80
CA ALA A 411 26.95 -2.51 -18.23
C ALA A 411 26.34 -1.38 -19.06
N ALA A 412 25.11 -0.97 -18.74
CA ALA A 412 24.47 0.14 -19.44
C ALA A 412 25.15 1.49 -19.15
N ALA A 413 25.56 1.74 -17.90
CA ALA A 413 26.29 2.97 -17.54
C ALA A 413 27.63 3.05 -18.27
N PHE A 414 28.34 1.91 -18.39
CA PHE A 414 29.57 1.80 -19.15
C PHE A 414 29.33 2.09 -20.64
N LEU A 415 28.32 1.45 -21.26
CA LEU A 415 28.02 1.64 -22.67
C LEU A 415 27.58 3.08 -23.00
N VAL A 416 26.75 3.69 -22.15
CA VAL A 416 26.33 5.09 -22.31
C VAL A 416 27.52 6.03 -22.14
N GLY A 417 28.37 5.81 -21.15
CA GLY A 417 29.57 6.60 -20.90
C GLY A 417 30.60 6.47 -22.03
N TRP A 418 30.89 5.24 -22.46
CA TRP A 418 31.77 4.98 -23.58
C TRP A 418 31.25 5.60 -24.90
N GLY A 419 29.95 5.47 -25.19
CA GLY A 419 29.32 6.11 -26.33
C GLY A 419 29.40 7.65 -26.30
N ALA A 420 29.27 8.24 -25.10
CA ALA A 420 29.45 9.67 -24.88
C ALA A 420 30.91 10.12 -25.14
N LEU A 421 31.90 9.29 -24.72
CA LEU A 421 33.31 9.53 -25.01
C LEU A 421 33.60 9.44 -26.51
N LEU A 422 33.12 8.39 -27.18
CA LEU A 422 33.24 8.27 -28.65
C LEU A 422 32.66 9.49 -29.38
N LEU A 423 31.44 9.90 -29.00
CA LEU A 423 30.77 11.04 -29.60
C LEU A 423 31.58 12.34 -29.42
N THR A 424 32.13 12.57 -28.25
CA THR A 424 32.85 13.81 -27.95
C THR A 424 34.24 13.83 -28.53
N VAL A 425 34.97 12.71 -28.48
CA VAL A 425 36.34 12.65 -29.01
C VAL A 425 36.38 12.50 -30.55
N HIS A 426 35.61 11.56 -31.10
CA HIS A 426 35.64 11.28 -32.55
C HIS A 426 34.51 11.94 -33.32
N GLY A 427 33.35 12.25 -32.72
CA GLY A 427 32.26 12.94 -33.39
C GLY A 427 32.40 14.46 -33.41
N PHE A 428 32.84 15.03 -32.26
CA PHE A 428 33.04 16.49 -32.14
C PHE A 428 34.50 16.93 -32.22
N ASP A 429 35.43 16.00 -32.39
CA ASP A 429 36.89 16.22 -32.49
C ASP A 429 37.44 17.00 -31.28
N LEU A 430 36.93 16.68 -30.07
CA LEU A 430 37.37 17.30 -28.84
C LEU A 430 38.57 16.54 -28.25
N ALA A 431 39.62 17.27 -27.87
CA ALA A 431 40.79 16.66 -27.25
C ALA A 431 40.42 16.00 -25.92
N TYR A 432 40.75 14.72 -25.77
CA TYR A 432 40.48 13.91 -24.59
C TYR A 432 41.06 14.55 -23.31
N GLY A 433 40.31 14.50 -22.22
CA GLY A 433 40.68 15.08 -20.93
C GLY A 433 40.57 16.61 -20.84
N ARG A 434 40.16 17.31 -21.91
CA ARG A 434 39.90 18.74 -21.87
C ARG A 434 38.53 19.03 -21.24
N MET A 435 38.43 20.17 -20.56
CA MET A 435 37.21 20.59 -19.86
C MET A 435 35.95 20.52 -20.71
N ALA A 436 36.02 20.96 -21.98
CA ALA A 436 34.87 20.91 -22.89
C ALA A 436 34.45 19.47 -23.18
N GLN A 437 35.38 18.55 -23.41
CA GLN A 437 35.11 17.14 -23.66
C GLN A 437 34.48 16.50 -22.39
N LEU A 438 35.05 16.73 -21.21
CA LEU A 438 34.53 16.20 -19.93
C LEU A 438 33.11 16.70 -19.65
N LEU A 439 32.84 17.99 -19.84
CA LEU A 439 31.51 18.56 -19.60
C LEU A 439 30.48 18.03 -20.58
N ILE A 440 30.82 17.93 -21.88
CA ILE A 440 29.87 17.47 -22.87
C ILE A 440 29.62 15.97 -22.75
N SER A 441 30.65 15.14 -22.53
CA SER A 441 30.45 13.69 -22.30
C SER A 441 29.66 13.43 -21.02
N GLY A 442 29.94 14.18 -19.96
CA GLY A 442 29.18 14.11 -18.71
C GLY A 442 27.69 14.49 -18.91
N LEU A 443 27.43 15.58 -19.67
CA LEU A 443 26.07 16.00 -19.99
C LEU A 443 25.30 14.95 -20.83
N VAL A 444 25.96 14.40 -21.86
CA VAL A 444 25.37 13.32 -22.69
C VAL A 444 25.05 12.11 -21.85
N THR A 445 26.00 11.68 -21.01
CA THR A 445 25.80 10.54 -20.08
C THR A 445 24.65 10.81 -19.11
N PHE A 446 24.55 12.02 -18.58
CA PHE A 446 23.48 12.40 -17.67
C PHE A 446 22.08 12.37 -18.34
N ILE A 447 21.99 12.96 -19.56
CA ILE A 447 20.73 13.02 -20.31
C ILE A 447 20.26 11.62 -20.73
N LEU A 448 21.17 10.76 -21.20
CA LEU A 448 20.83 9.40 -21.65
C LEU A 448 20.72 8.40 -20.48
N GLY A 449 21.53 8.56 -19.45
CA GLY A 449 21.58 7.64 -18.30
C GLY A 449 20.26 7.59 -17.53
N GLY A 450 19.57 8.71 -17.40
CA GLY A 450 18.28 8.77 -16.70
C GLY A 450 17.22 7.87 -17.35
N PRO A 451 16.83 8.08 -18.60
CA PRO A 451 15.85 7.24 -19.30
C PRO A 451 16.27 5.79 -19.45
N VAL A 452 17.54 5.52 -19.76
CA VAL A 452 18.07 4.15 -19.92
C VAL A 452 18.01 3.40 -18.59
N GLY A 453 18.46 3.99 -17.51
CA GLY A 453 18.40 3.36 -16.19
C GLY A 453 16.95 3.13 -15.73
N ALA A 454 16.08 4.11 -15.90
CA ALA A 454 14.66 3.96 -15.59
C ALA A 454 14.00 2.86 -16.45
N PHE A 455 14.37 2.71 -17.71
CA PHE A 455 13.88 1.63 -18.59
C PHE A 455 14.35 0.25 -18.11
N ILE A 456 15.62 0.12 -17.72
CA ILE A 456 16.17 -1.14 -17.18
C ILE A 456 15.42 -1.56 -15.92
N LEU A 457 15.12 -0.63 -15.00
CA LEU A 457 14.29 -0.95 -13.84
C LEU A 457 12.90 -1.42 -14.26
N GLY A 458 12.25 -0.76 -15.21
CA GLY A 458 10.95 -1.19 -15.72
C GLY A 458 10.97 -2.61 -16.27
N VAL A 459 11.98 -2.95 -17.08
CA VAL A 459 12.20 -4.32 -17.61
C VAL A 459 12.47 -5.31 -16.46
N TYR A 460 13.32 -4.95 -15.51
CA TYR A 460 13.61 -5.77 -14.34
C TYR A 460 12.34 -6.09 -13.53
N LEU A 461 11.51 -5.08 -13.24
CA LEU A 461 10.26 -5.27 -12.54
C LEU A 461 9.28 -6.15 -13.32
N PHE A 462 9.17 -5.93 -14.65
CA PHE A 462 8.35 -6.77 -15.51
C PHE A 462 8.77 -8.25 -15.48
N VAL A 463 10.06 -8.52 -15.68
CA VAL A 463 10.60 -9.90 -15.65
C VAL A 463 10.45 -10.50 -14.26
N SER A 464 10.74 -9.74 -13.22
CA SER A 464 10.69 -10.18 -11.84
C SER A 464 9.29 -10.64 -11.43
N ILE A 465 8.26 -9.85 -11.74
CA ILE A 465 6.89 -10.20 -11.38
C ILE A 465 6.31 -11.27 -12.30
N ARG A 466 6.60 -11.21 -13.61
CA ARG A 466 5.97 -12.08 -14.61
C ARG A 466 6.54 -13.49 -14.61
N VAL A 467 7.86 -13.62 -14.43
CA VAL A 467 8.57 -14.90 -14.50
C VAL A 467 8.76 -15.52 -13.12
N PHE A 468 9.06 -14.68 -12.13
CA PHE A 468 9.45 -15.15 -10.80
C PHE A 468 8.40 -14.87 -9.71
N GLY A 469 7.34 -14.13 -10.00
CA GLY A 469 6.31 -13.75 -9.03
C GLY A 469 6.84 -12.88 -7.88
N ARG A 470 7.90 -12.10 -8.14
CA ARG A 470 8.59 -11.25 -7.16
C ARG A 470 8.41 -9.76 -7.47
N HIS A 471 8.71 -8.90 -6.50
CA HIS A 471 8.58 -7.45 -6.64
C HIS A 471 7.16 -7.00 -7.02
N GLY A 472 6.13 -7.68 -6.49
CA GLY A 472 4.75 -7.34 -6.81
C GLY A 472 4.37 -5.93 -6.38
N ASN A 473 4.74 -5.54 -5.17
CA ASN A 473 4.52 -4.20 -4.63
C ASN A 473 5.26 -3.15 -5.46
N GLU A 474 6.56 -3.35 -5.71
CA GLU A 474 7.42 -2.43 -6.46
C GLU A 474 6.93 -2.27 -7.90
N ALA A 475 6.56 -3.36 -8.56
CA ALA A 475 6.06 -3.32 -9.94
C ALA A 475 4.75 -2.54 -10.06
N PHE A 476 3.83 -2.68 -9.09
CA PHE A 476 2.51 -2.05 -9.18
C PHE A 476 2.47 -0.65 -8.57
N SER A 477 3.25 -0.35 -7.54
CA SER A 477 3.42 1.01 -7.03
C SER A 477 4.01 1.95 -8.09
N SER A 478 4.90 1.43 -8.96
CA SER A 478 5.43 2.16 -10.10
C SER A 478 4.35 2.58 -11.11
N LEU A 479 3.30 1.77 -11.27
CA LEU A 479 2.22 2.00 -12.23
C LEU A 479 1.16 2.98 -11.71
N ARG A 480 1.04 3.16 -10.39
CA ARG A 480 0.06 4.05 -9.74
C ARG A 480 -1.35 3.87 -10.29
N ILE A 481 -1.82 2.61 -10.36
CA ILE A 481 -3.12 2.28 -10.93
C ILE A 481 -4.21 2.70 -9.96
N GLN A 482 -5.02 3.70 -10.35
CA GLN A 482 -6.15 4.20 -9.58
C GLN A 482 -7.45 3.41 -9.81
N ASP A 483 -7.50 2.56 -10.83
CA ASP A 483 -8.66 1.75 -11.19
C ASP A 483 -8.76 0.48 -10.32
N PHE A 484 -9.82 -0.29 -10.49
CA PHE A 484 -10.08 -1.52 -9.76
C PHE A 484 -10.18 -1.30 -8.24
N LYS A 485 -10.96 -0.31 -7.83
CA LYS A 485 -11.21 -0.01 -6.41
C LYS A 485 -12.40 -0.78 -5.90
N GLN A 486 -12.42 -1.09 -4.59
CA GLN A 486 -13.49 -1.86 -3.98
C GLN A 486 -13.58 -1.63 -2.47
N TRP A 487 -14.75 -1.97 -1.91
CA TRP A 487 -15.04 -1.97 -0.48
C TRP A 487 -16.04 -3.08 -0.17
N LEU A 488 -16.28 -3.32 1.11
CA LEU A 488 -17.30 -4.27 1.56
C LEU A 488 -18.48 -3.53 2.16
N ARG A 489 -19.67 -4.04 1.89
CA ARG A 489 -20.90 -3.68 2.58
C ARG A 489 -21.47 -4.91 3.23
N LEU A 490 -21.77 -4.83 4.52
CA LEU A 490 -22.19 -5.97 5.33
C LEU A 490 -23.60 -5.72 5.88
N ARG A 491 -24.41 -6.77 5.90
CA ARG A 491 -25.79 -6.73 6.40
C ARG A 491 -26.00 -7.86 7.40
N ILE A 492 -26.53 -7.54 8.58
CA ILE A 492 -27.09 -8.51 9.49
C ILE A 492 -28.62 -8.34 9.42
N ASP A 493 -29.32 -9.38 8.98
CA ASP A 493 -30.77 -9.36 8.87
C ASP A 493 -31.46 -9.73 10.19
N ALA A 494 -32.79 -9.61 10.22
CA ALA A 494 -33.61 -9.92 11.39
C ALA A 494 -33.50 -11.40 11.83
N ALA A 495 -33.13 -12.32 10.95
CA ALA A 495 -32.90 -13.73 11.26
C ALA A 495 -31.47 -13.98 11.79
N GLY A 496 -30.60 -12.96 11.77
CA GLY A 496 -29.22 -13.04 12.22
C GLY A 496 -28.24 -13.52 11.14
N ASN A 497 -28.67 -13.65 9.88
CA ASN A 497 -27.74 -13.96 8.80
C ASN A 497 -26.84 -12.75 8.53
N LEU A 498 -25.53 -13.01 8.39
CA LEU A 498 -24.57 -12.02 7.94
C LEU A 498 -24.34 -12.18 6.44
N THR A 499 -24.69 -11.16 5.66
CA THR A 499 -24.37 -11.11 4.24
C THR A 499 -23.28 -10.08 3.97
N ILE A 500 -22.22 -10.48 3.25
CA ILE A 500 -21.10 -9.64 2.86
C ILE A 500 -21.16 -9.42 1.35
N TYR A 501 -21.23 -8.18 0.94
CA TYR A 501 -21.24 -7.74 -0.45
C TYR A 501 -19.90 -7.06 -0.75
N ALA A 502 -19.13 -7.58 -1.70
CA ALA A 502 -17.97 -6.88 -2.23
C ALA A 502 -18.41 -6.07 -3.47
N ILE A 503 -18.24 -4.78 -3.41
CA ILE A 503 -18.67 -3.84 -4.46
C ILE A 503 -17.42 -3.14 -5.01
N ALA A 504 -17.32 -3.03 -6.35
CA ALA A 504 -16.14 -2.51 -7.01
C ALA A 504 -16.44 -1.44 -8.06
N ILE A 505 -15.45 -0.61 -8.33
CA ILE A 505 -15.41 0.37 -9.42
C ILE A 505 -14.24 -0.02 -10.33
N ASP A 506 -14.54 -0.52 -11.53
CA ASP A 506 -13.51 -0.95 -12.50
C ASP A 506 -12.67 0.23 -12.99
N ARG A 507 -13.30 1.37 -13.22
CA ARG A 507 -12.61 2.57 -13.70
C ARG A 507 -13.04 3.81 -12.91
N VAL A 508 -12.10 4.35 -12.16
CA VAL A 508 -12.28 5.54 -11.30
C VAL A 508 -12.38 6.81 -12.14
N PRO A 509 -13.31 7.73 -11.86
CA PRO A 509 -13.38 9.03 -12.52
C PRO A 509 -12.10 9.85 -12.34
N ARG A 510 -11.67 10.54 -13.41
CA ARG A 510 -10.48 11.42 -13.39
C ARG A 510 -10.84 12.90 -13.46
N ARG A 511 -12.04 13.21 -13.91
CA ARG A 511 -12.56 14.58 -14.03
C ARG A 511 -13.75 14.76 -13.12
N TRP A 512 -13.80 15.88 -12.44
CA TRP A 512 -14.78 16.23 -11.45
C TRP A 512 -15.22 17.68 -11.64
N ARG A 513 -16.49 17.97 -11.45
CA ARG A 513 -17.05 19.32 -11.39
C ARG A 513 -17.48 19.64 -9.96
N ALA A 514 -17.36 20.89 -9.59
CA ALA A 514 -17.90 21.38 -8.32
C ALA A 514 -19.43 21.31 -8.34
N ALA A 515 -20.04 20.91 -7.26
CA ALA A 515 -21.48 20.73 -7.11
C ALA A 515 -21.93 21.08 -5.68
N ARG A 516 -23.23 21.16 -5.48
CA ARG A 516 -23.86 21.26 -4.16
C ARG A 516 -24.91 20.18 -4.00
N ARG A 517 -25.00 19.64 -2.79
CA ARG A 517 -26.02 18.67 -2.39
C ARG A 517 -26.59 19.11 -1.05
N ASP A 518 -27.91 19.37 -1.00
CA ASP A 518 -28.62 19.88 0.19
C ASP A 518 -27.94 21.10 0.85
N GLY A 519 -27.39 22.02 0.02
CA GLY A 519 -26.73 23.24 0.46
C GLY A 519 -25.23 23.06 0.86
N GLU A 520 -24.72 21.84 0.95
CA GLU A 520 -23.32 21.55 1.24
C GLU A 520 -22.51 21.39 -0.06
N ASP A 521 -21.27 21.92 -0.05
CA ASP A 521 -20.35 21.80 -1.19
C ASP A 521 -19.88 20.34 -1.35
N THR A 522 -19.91 19.85 -2.59
CA THR A 522 -19.45 18.52 -3.00
C THR A 522 -18.84 18.56 -4.39
N VAL A 523 -18.50 17.42 -4.95
CA VAL A 523 -18.09 17.28 -6.35
C VAL A 523 -18.82 16.12 -7.01
N GLU A 524 -19.00 16.19 -8.31
CA GLU A 524 -19.61 15.14 -9.13
C GLU A 524 -18.67 14.71 -10.24
N ALA A 525 -18.76 13.42 -10.62
CA ALA A 525 -17.98 12.91 -11.73
C ALA A 525 -18.41 13.56 -13.05
N ASP A 526 -17.42 14.05 -13.79
CA ASP A 526 -17.56 14.57 -15.16
C ASP A 526 -16.64 13.76 -16.09
N ASP A 527 -16.78 12.45 -16.05
CA ASP A 527 -15.93 11.52 -16.78
C ASP A 527 -16.75 10.39 -17.39
N ALA A 528 -17.05 10.50 -18.68
CA ALA A 528 -17.79 9.50 -19.44
C ALA A 528 -17.12 8.12 -19.51
N ARG A 529 -15.85 8.02 -19.12
CA ARG A 529 -15.11 6.76 -19.09
C ARG A 529 -15.19 6.06 -17.74
N ALA A 530 -15.71 6.69 -16.70
CA ALA A 530 -15.87 6.09 -15.39
C ALA A 530 -16.86 4.93 -15.41
N SER A 531 -16.60 3.91 -14.61
CA SER A 531 -17.52 2.79 -14.45
C SER A 531 -18.47 3.05 -13.28
N ALA A 532 -19.73 2.62 -13.41
CA ALA A 532 -20.63 2.52 -12.27
C ALA A 532 -20.08 1.46 -11.28
N PRO A 533 -20.32 1.61 -9.98
CA PRO A 533 -20.08 0.55 -9.02
C PRO A 533 -20.90 -0.70 -9.36
N ARG A 534 -20.33 -1.88 -9.13
CA ARG A 534 -20.99 -3.16 -9.36
C ARG A 534 -20.64 -4.19 -8.30
N LEU A 535 -21.53 -5.14 -8.06
CA LEU A 535 -21.27 -6.28 -7.20
C LEU A 535 -20.26 -7.23 -7.87
N ILE A 536 -19.21 -7.62 -7.14
CA ILE A 536 -18.18 -8.55 -7.63
C ILE A 536 -18.19 -9.88 -6.89
N ASP A 537 -18.66 -9.91 -5.65
CA ASP A 537 -18.81 -11.14 -4.86
C ASP A 537 -19.87 -10.96 -3.78
N LYS A 538 -20.49 -12.05 -3.38
CA LYS A 538 -21.48 -12.09 -2.30
C LYS A 538 -21.35 -13.41 -1.53
N VAL A 539 -21.30 -13.31 -0.21
CA VAL A 539 -21.35 -14.49 0.68
C VAL A 539 -22.35 -14.27 1.81
N GLU A 540 -23.08 -15.31 2.16
CA GLU A 540 -24.06 -15.30 3.26
C GLU A 540 -23.68 -16.37 4.30
N LEU A 541 -23.58 -15.93 5.53
CA LEU A 541 -23.32 -16.80 6.68
C LEU A 541 -24.57 -16.88 7.53
N ARG A 542 -25.04 -18.11 7.75
CA ARG A 542 -26.17 -18.37 8.64
C ARG A 542 -25.72 -18.31 10.11
N PRO A 543 -26.65 -18.03 11.03
CA PRO A 543 -26.42 -18.00 12.45
C PRO A 543 -25.79 -19.26 13.02
#